data_7e2692b639e38a511c8574c6bb7d368a
#
_entry.id   7e2692b639e38a511c8574c6bb7d368a
#
_cell.length_a   1.000
_cell.length_b   1.000
_cell.length_c   1.000
_cell.angle_alpha   90.00
_cell.angle_beta   90.00
_cell.angle_gamma   90.00
#
_symmetry.space_group_name_H-M   'P 1'
#
loop_
_entity.id
_entity.type
_entity.pdbx_description
1 polymer ?
#
loop_
_entity_poly.entity_id
_entity_poly.type
_entity_poly.pdbx_seq_one_letter_code
_entity_poly.pdbx_strand_id
1 'polypeptide(L)'
;MKKENKVSASEMLKNELGLTKAESLFCDLYINGGREFAGQHCKCYREAFQDSGSGVSLKSRRLLGKPHISERIKKLREQQQTDTEAIAVKLQVTETLKAVMEETSTAKYKDKWGMDLSPAPLRAVAVNAAKALMDLYPIKHAQEAKLKIEGGGDNGIIFNIIVPQKENNGEEERHES
;
A
#
# COMPACT_ATOMS: atom_id res chain seq x y z
N MET A 1 -53.45 4.15 -12.63
CA MET A 1 -52.38 4.74 -11.78
C MET A 1 -51.08 4.07 -12.15
N LYS A 2 -50.26 4.75 -12.96
CA LYS A 2 -48.92 4.27 -13.36
C LYS A 2 -47.93 4.55 -12.18
N LYS A 3 -47.35 3.49 -11.58
CA LYS A 3 -46.21 3.63 -10.67
C LYS A 3 -45.01 4.03 -11.52
N GLU A 4 -44.61 5.28 -11.46
CA GLU A 4 -43.34 5.75 -11.98
C GLU A 4 -42.24 5.15 -11.11
N ASN A 5 -41.46 4.25 -11.71
CA ASN A 5 -40.20 3.75 -11.15
C ASN A 5 -39.23 4.93 -11.10
N LYS A 6 -39.06 5.54 -9.93
CA LYS A 6 -37.93 6.43 -9.65
C LYS A 6 -36.66 5.59 -9.70
N VAL A 7 -36.03 5.49 -10.86
CA VAL A 7 -34.68 5.03 -11.03
C VAL A 7 -33.80 6.02 -10.26
N SER A 8 -33.19 5.55 -9.20
CA SER A 8 -32.33 6.37 -8.33
C SER A 8 -31.15 6.89 -9.14
N ALA A 9 -30.83 8.17 -8.95
CA ALA A 9 -29.68 8.85 -9.62
C ALA A 9 -28.31 8.17 -9.37
N SER A 10 -28.24 7.22 -8.43
CA SER A 10 -27.06 6.39 -8.16
C SER A 10 -26.78 5.32 -9.21
N GLU A 11 -27.75 5.00 -10.09
CA GLU A 11 -27.58 4.01 -11.17
C GLU A 11 -26.86 4.58 -12.40
N MET A 12 -26.70 5.90 -12.51
CA MET A 12 -26.16 6.54 -13.72
C MET A 12 -24.64 6.67 -13.77
N LEU A 13 -23.91 6.38 -12.71
CA LEU A 13 -22.44 6.42 -12.69
C LEU A 13 -21.87 5.02 -12.54
N LYS A 14 -21.88 4.26 -13.63
CA LYS A 14 -21.12 3.02 -13.71
C LYS A 14 -19.66 3.37 -13.96
N ASN A 15 -18.76 2.72 -13.20
CA ASN A 15 -17.33 2.80 -13.46
C ASN A 15 -16.96 2.04 -14.75
N GLU A 16 -15.69 2.09 -15.16
CA GLU A 16 -15.16 1.42 -16.36
C GLU A 16 -15.47 -0.10 -16.40
N LEU A 17 -15.77 -0.71 -15.26
CA LEU A 17 -16.14 -2.12 -15.10
C LEU A 17 -17.66 -2.35 -15.15
N GLY A 18 -18.46 -1.33 -15.43
CA GLY A 18 -19.93 -1.42 -15.50
C GLY A 18 -20.61 -1.62 -14.14
N LEU A 19 -19.89 -1.40 -13.03
CA LEU A 19 -20.37 -1.52 -11.65
C LEU A 19 -20.88 -0.18 -11.13
N THR A 20 -21.97 -0.20 -10.38
CA THR A 20 -22.41 0.97 -9.61
C THR A 20 -21.48 1.19 -8.41
N LYS A 21 -21.49 2.40 -7.82
CA LYS A 21 -20.70 2.71 -6.61
C LYS A 21 -21.01 1.74 -5.47
N ALA A 22 -22.28 1.40 -5.26
CA ALA A 22 -22.70 0.46 -4.23
C ALA A 22 -22.21 -0.97 -4.52
N GLU A 23 -22.24 -1.42 -5.78
CA GLU A 23 -21.70 -2.72 -6.17
C GLU A 23 -20.19 -2.80 -6.01
N SER A 24 -19.46 -1.73 -6.32
CA SER A 24 -18.01 -1.65 -6.08
C SER A 24 -17.70 -1.73 -4.58
N LEU A 25 -18.36 -0.90 -3.78
CA LEU A 25 -18.21 -0.91 -2.32
C LEU A 25 -18.52 -2.28 -1.72
N PHE A 26 -19.57 -2.94 -2.21
CA PHE A 26 -19.90 -4.31 -1.77
C PHE A 26 -18.76 -5.29 -2.03
N CYS A 27 -18.17 -5.28 -3.24
CA CYS A 27 -17.05 -6.16 -3.58
C CYS A 27 -15.81 -5.87 -2.72
N ASP A 28 -15.49 -4.60 -2.53
CA ASP A 28 -14.34 -4.16 -1.75
C ASP A 28 -14.50 -4.56 -0.27
N LEU A 29 -15.66 -4.34 0.34
CA LEU A 29 -15.96 -4.79 1.71
C LEU A 29 -15.94 -6.32 1.82
N TYR A 30 -16.44 -7.04 0.82
CA TYR A 30 -16.52 -8.49 0.85
C TYR A 30 -15.13 -9.16 0.83
N ILE A 31 -14.15 -8.56 0.19
CA ILE A 31 -12.77 -9.07 0.11
C ILE A 31 -11.87 -8.40 1.17
N ASN A 32 -11.87 -7.06 1.23
CA ASN A 32 -10.92 -6.28 2.01
C ASN A 32 -11.49 -5.75 3.34
N GLY A 33 -12.75 -6.04 3.66
CA GLY A 33 -13.46 -5.49 4.82
C GLY A 33 -13.02 -6.03 6.18
N GLY A 34 -11.90 -6.75 6.25
CA GLY A 34 -11.32 -7.27 7.48
C GLY A 34 -12.24 -8.24 8.22
N ARG A 35 -12.02 -8.39 9.54
CA ARG A 35 -12.75 -9.37 10.38
C ARG A 35 -14.26 -9.15 10.41
N GLU A 36 -14.71 -7.92 10.23
CA GLU A 36 -16.13 -7.58 10.36
C GLU A 36 -16.94 -7.86 9.10
N PHE A 37 -16.40 -7.61 7.93
CA PHE A 37 -17.11 -7.67 6.65
C PHE A 37 -16.64 -8.78 5.72
N ALA A 38 -15.37 -9.17 5.75
CA ALA A 38 -14.83 -10.13 4.81
C ALA A 38 -15.60 -11.45 4.81
N GLY A 39 -16.14 -11.85 3.66
CA GLY A 39 -16.96 -13.03 3.47
C GLY A 39 -18.41 -12.92 4.01
N GLN A 40 -18.78 -11.83 4.68
CA GLN A 40 -20.10 -11.64 5.27
C GLN A 40 -21.06 -10.89 4.33
N HIS A 41 -21.54 -11.56 3.29
CA HIS A 41 -22.32 -10.95 2.22
C HIS A 41 -23.53 -10.11 2.70
N CYS A 42 -24.20 -10.53 3.79
CA CYS A 42 -25.35 -9.78 4.31
C CYS A 42 -24.94 -8.45 4.95
N LYS A 43 -23.82 -8.41 5.68
CA LYS A 43 -23.30 -7.17 6.28
C LYS A 43 -22.79 -6.22 5.20
N CYS A 44 -21.98 -6.73 4.26
CA CYS A 44 -21.49 -5.96 3.11
C CYS A 44 -22.65 -5.36 2.31
N TYR A 45 -23.73 -6.12 2.11
CA TYR A 45 -24.90 -5.62 1.39
C TYR A 45 -25.60 -4.49 2.13
N ARG A 46 -25.83 -4.65 3.46
CA ARG A 46 -26.44 -3.60 4.27
C ARG A 46 -25.65 -2.31 4.23
N GLU A 47 -24.35 -2.41 4.36
CA GLU A 47 -23.44 -1.25 4.35
C GLU A 47 -23.41 -0.58 2.96
N ALA A 48 -23.20 -1.36 1.90
CA ALA A 48 -23.05 -0.83 0.55
C ALA A 48 -24.33 -0.22 -0.02
N PHE A 49 -25.49 -0.81 0.30
CA PHE A 49 -26.81 -0.40 -0.23
C PHE A 49 -27.69 0.32 0.80
N GLN A 50 -27.21 0.47 2.04
CA GLN A 50 -27.96 1.06 3.17
C GLN A 50 -29.36 0.45 3.33
N ASP A 51 -29.48 -0.86 3.08
CA ASP A 51 -30.73 -1.63 3.12
C ASP A 51 -30.78 -2.48 4.38
N SER A 52 -31.64 -2.09 5.33
CA SER A 52 -31.89 -2.80 6.58
C SER A 52 -33.13 -3.72 6.52
N GLY A 53 -33.75 -3.85 5.34
CA GLY A 53 -35.02 -4.57 5.18
C GLY A 53 -34.92 -6.08 5.34
N SER A 54 -36.11 -6.73 5.50
CA SER A 54 -36.22 -8.18 5.40
C SER A 54 -35.86 -8.65 3.98
N GLY A 55 -35.07 -9.69 3.81
CA GLY A 55 -34.70 -10.22 2.49
C GLY A 55 -33.29 -9.82 2.00
N VAL A 56 -32.49 -9.13 2.80
CA VAL A 56 -31.09 -8.80 2.50
C VAL A 56 -30.30 -10.05 2.13
N SER A 57 -30.52 -11.18 2.80
CA SER A 57 -29.82 -12.44 2.48
C SER A 57 -30.10 -12.92 1.04
N LEU A 58 -31.32 -12.81 0.57
CA LEU A 58 -31.69 -13.19 -0.79
C LEU A 58 -31.13 -12.19 -1.82
N LYS A 59 -31.21 -10.89 -1.52
CA LYS A 59 -30.69 -9.83 -2.39
C LYS A 59 -29.17 -9.92 -2.55
N SER A 60 -28.44 -10.12 -1.45
CA SER A 60 -26.98 -10.25 -1.47
C SER A 60 -26.50 -11.52 -2.19
N ARG A 61 -27.21 -12.65 -2.03
CA ARG A 61 -26.90 -13.87 -2.81
C ARG A 61 -27.14 -13.69 -4.31
N ARG A 62 -28.25 -13.02 -4.69
CA ARG A 62 -28.52 -12.68 -6.09
C ARG A 62 -27.47 -11.75 -6.65
N LEU A 63 -26.96 -10.80 -5.84
CA LEU A 63 -25.89 -9.90 -6.24
C LEU A 63 -24.59 -10.68 -6.50
N LEU A 64 -24.20 -11.58 -5.61
CA LEU A 64 -23.01 -12.44 -5.79
C LEU A 64 -23.11 -13.34 -7.03
N GLY A 65 -24.33 -13.75 -7.41
CA GLY A 65 -24.56 -14.53 -8.65
C GLY A 65 -24.45 -13.74 -9.95
N LYS A 66 -24.30 -12.42 -9.91
CA LYS A 66 -24.13 -11.62 -11.13
C LYS A 66 -22.70 -11.80 -11.68
N PRO A 67 -22.52 -12.07 -12.99
CA PRO A 67 -21.19 -12.34 -13.58
C PRO A 67 -20.17 -11.24 -13.31
N HIS A 68 -20.53 -9.96 -13.52
CA HIS A 68 -19.63 -8.82 -13.32
C HIS A 68 -19.19 -8.63 -11.85
N ILE A 69 -20.05 -8.98 -10.88
CA ILE A 69 -19.71 -8.97 -9.45
C ILE A 69 -18.73 -10.10 -9.11
N SER A 70 -19.02 -11.32 -9.59
CA SER A 70 -18.14 -12.48 -9.41
C SER A 70 -16.77 -12.24 -10.01
N GLU A 71 -16.70 -11.67 -11.19
CA GLU A 71 -15.44 -11.33 -11.86
C GLU A 71 -14.64 -10.26 -11.08
N ARG A 72 -15.31 -9.20 -10.59
CA ARG A 72 -14.67 -8.20 -9.73
C ARG A 72 -14.10 -8.79 -8.46
N ILE A 73 -14.86 -9.64 -7.78
CA ILE A 73 -14.43 -10.33 -6.56
C ILE A 73 -13.20 -11.21 -6.84
N LYS A 74 -13.18 -11.92 -7.97
CA LYS A 74 -12.05 -12.75 -8.38
C LYS A 74 -10.79 -11.90 -8.56
N LYS A 75 -10.88 -10.80 -9.30
CA LYS A 75 -9.76 -9.86 -9.51
C LYS A 75 -9.23 -9.27 -8.20
N LEU A 76 -10.12 -8.85 -7.28
CA LEU A 76 -9.71 -8.33 -5.97
C LEU A 76 -8.97 -9.39 -5.14
N ARG A 77 -9.44 -10.63 -5.16
CA ARG A 77 -8.80 -11.74 -4.45
C ARG A 77 -7.41 -12.05 -5.03
N GLU A 78 -7.28 -12.10 -6.35
CA GLU A 78 -6.00 -12.31 -7.03
C GLU A 78 -5.02 -11.18 -6.68
N GLN A 79 -5.46 -9.93 -6.70
CA GLN A 79 -4.64 -8.78 -6.29
C GLN A 79 -4.19 -8.89 -4.84
N GLN A 80 -5.09 -9.20 -3.91
CA GLN A 80 -4.75 -9.37 -2.48
C GLN A 80 -3.72 -10.49 -2.27
N GLN A 81 -3.85 -11.61 -3.01
CA GLN A 81 -2.89 -12.69 -2.94
C GLN A 81 -1.51 -12.24 -3.43
N THR A 82 -1.44 -11.57 -4.59
CA THR A 82 -0.18 -11.03 -5.14
C THR A 82 0.49 -10.06 -4.19
N ASP A 83 -0.28 -9.14 -3.58
CA ASP A 83 0.25 -8.18 -2.61
C ASP A 83 0.81 -8.88 -1.36
N THR A 84 0.11 -9.91 -0.88
CA THR A 84 0.56 -10.71 0.28
C THR A 84 1.85 -11.48 -0.03
N GLU A 85 1.94 -12.09 -1.20
CA GLU A 85 3.14 -12.81 -1.64
C GLU A 85 4.33 -11.84 -1.79
N ALA A 86 4.11 -10.65 -2.36
CA ALA A 86 5.15 -9.63 -2.49
C ALA A 86 5.69 -9.19 -1.12
N ILE A 87 4.81 -9.01 -0.12
CA ILE A 87 5.21 -8.68 1.26
C ILE A 87 6.02 -9.82 1.86
N ALA A 88 5.61 -11.09 1.69
CA ALA A 88 6.31 -12.25 2.22
C ALA A 88 7.73 -12.38 1.63
N VAL A 89 7.87 -12.20 0.31
CA VAL A 89 9.18 -12.21 -0.37
C VAL A 89 10.06 -11.06 0.13
N LYS A 90 9.49 -9.86 0.27
CA LYS A 90 10.22 -8.70 0.79
C LYS A 90 10.76 -8.96 2.20
N LEU A 91 9.96 -9.55 3.08
CA LEU A 91 10.39 -9.92 4.43
C LEU A 91 11.52 -10.96 4.39
N GLN A 92 11.41 -12.01 3.59
CA GLN A 92 12.43 -13.04 3.45
C GLN A 92 13.76 -12.46 2.95
N VAL A 93 13.73 -11.60 1.93
CA VAL A 93 14.93 -10.92 1.42
C VAL A 93 15.54 -10.04 2.50
N THR A 94 14.72 -9.30 3.25
CA THR A 94 15.17 -8.45 4.36
C THR A 94 15.91 -9.25 5.42
N GLU A 95 15.36 -10.36 5.87
CA GLU A 95 16.00 -11.22 6.89
C GLU A 95 17.30 -11.84 6.37
N THR A 96 17.34 -12.26 5.12
CA THR A 96 18.57 -12.77 4.50
C THR A 96 19.66 -11.70 4.45
N LEU A 97 19.34 -10.48 4.02
CA LEU A 97 20.29 -9.36 3.96
C LEU A 97 20.80 -8.96 5.35
N LYS A 98 19.93 -8.96 6.37
CA LYS A 98 20.33 -8.72 7.76
C LYS A 98 21.32 -9.78 8.25
N ALA A 99 21.02 -11.06 8.02
CA ALA A 99 21.90 -12.16 8.42
C ALA A 99 23.28 -12.04 7.75
N VAL A 100 23.33 -11.82 6.43
CA VAL A 100 24.57 -11.59 5.69
C VAL A 100 25.35 -10.40 6.24
N MET A 101 24.67 -9.28 6.53
CA MET A 101 25.30 -8.08 7.08
C MET A 101 25.88 -8.36 8.46
N GLU A 102 25.18 -9.05 9.34
CA GLU A 102 25.61 -9.37 10.69
C GLU A 102 26.80 -10.34 10.68
N GLU A 103 26.68 -11.46 9.97
CA GLU A 103 27.73 -12.46 9.85
C GLU A 103 29.02 -11.88 9.27
N THR A 104 28.92 -11.15 8.14
CA THR A 104 30.10 -10.62 7.46
C THR A 104 30.70 -9.39 8.13
N SER A 105 29.91 -8.64 8.93
CA SER A 105 30.41 -7.46 9.65
C SER A 105 31.36 -7.81 10.78
N THR A 106 31.22 -8.96 11.43
CA THR A 106 31.98 -9.40 12.59
C THR A 106 32.95 -10.54 12.32
N ALA A 107 32.77 -11.24 11.20
CA ALA A 107 33.55 -12.42 10.85
C ALA A 107 35.05 -12.15 10.77
N LYS A 108 35.84 -13.10 11.28
CA LYS A 108 37.30 -13.17 11.14
C LYS A 108 37.62 -14.30 10.19
N TYR A 109 38.61 -14.10 9.33
CA TYR A 109 39.02 -15.08 8.34
C TYR A 109 40.48 -15.47 8.54
N LYS A 110 40.75 -16.79 8.57
CA LYS A 110 42.10 -17.32 8.68
C LYS A 110 42.43 -18.17 7.48
N ASP A 111 43.68 -18.16 7.07
CA ASP A 111 44.17 -19.04 6.04
C ASP A 111 44.35 -20.50 6.54
N LYS A 112 44.79 -21.39 5.65
CA LYS A 112 45.03 -22.80 5.98
C LYS A 112 46.19 -23.02 6.99
N TRP A 113 46.99 -22.02 7.24
CA TRP A 113 48.10 -22.03 8.23
C TRP A 113 47.71 -21.32 9.53
N GLY A 114 46.46 -20.85 9.64
CA GLY A 114 45.96 -20.18 10.86
C GLY A 114 46.32 -18.70 10.98
N MET A 115 46.87 -18.10 9.92
CA MET A 115 47.18 -16.67 9.88
C MET A 115 45.94 -15.84 9.60
N ASP A 116 45.76 -14.71 10.32
CA ASP A 116 44.64 -13.82 10.14
C ASP A 116 44.72 -13.11 8.76
N LEU A 117 43.71 -13.30 7.94
CA LEU A 117 43.54 -12.59 6.67
C LEU A 117 42.78 -11.29 6.87
N SER A 118 42.99 -10.34 5.96
CA SER A 118 42.28 -9.07 6.00
C SER A 118 40.76 -9.29 5.92
N PRO A 119 39.96 -8.74 6.82
CA PRO A 119 38.51 -8.83 6.77
C PRO A 119 37.85 -7.87 5.76
N ALA A 120 38.66 -7.12 4.98
CA ALA A 120 38.15 -6.13 4.03
C ALA A 120 37.10 -6.67 3.02
N PRO A 121 37.29 -7.86 2.39
CA PRO A 121 36.30 -8.42 1.50
C PRO A 121 34.96 -8.70 2.20
N LEU A 122 34.97 -9.19 3.42
CA LEU A 122 33.76 -9.47 4.22
C LEU A 122 33.03 -8.17 4.58
N ARG A 123 33.79 -7.12 4.94
CA ARG A 123 33.22 -5.79 5.21
C ARG A 123 32.57 -5.18 3.96
N ALA A 124 33.13 -5.41 2.77
CA ALA A 124 32.55 -4.98 1.50
C ALA A 124 31.20 -5.66 1.25
N VAL A 125 31.08 -6.97 1.56
CA VAL A 125 29.81 -7.69 1.46
C VAL A 125 28.77 -7.13 2.45
N ALA A 126 29.15 -6.88 3.69
CA ALA A 126 28.26 -6.25 4.69
C ALA A 126 27.76 -4.88 4.23
N VAL A 127 28.63 -4.04 3.66
CA VAL A 127 28.24 -2.73 3.12
C VAL A 127 27.27 -2.86 1.93
N ASN A 128 27.50 -3.83 1.04
CA ASN A 128 26.59 -4.08 -0.08
C ASN A 128 25.23 -4.59 0.37
N ALA A 129 25.17 -5.48 1.36
CA ALA A 129 23.92 -5.93 1.95
C ALA A 129 23.17 -4.76 2.63
N ALA A 130 23.88 -3.88 3.35
CA ALA A 130 23.29 -2.68 3.94
C ALA A 130 22.72 -1.73 2.88
N LYS A 131 23.41 -1.51 1.76
CA LYS A 131 22.90 -0.71 0.65
C LYS A 131 21.63 -1.30 0.05
N ALA A 132 21.62 -2.61 -0.19
CA ALA A 132 20.43 -3.30 -0.69
C ALA A 132 19.23 -3.17 0.26
N LEU A 133 19.46 -3.20 1.59
CA LEU A 133 18.41 -2.93 2.58
C LEU A 133 17.91 -1.48 2.52
N MET A 134 18.80 -0.51 2.30
CA MET A 134 18.41 0.90 2.14
C MET A 134 17.60 1.15 0.86
N ASP A 135 17.82 0.36 -0.18
CA ASP A 135 17.02 0.42 -1.42
C ASP A 135 15.62 -0.18 -1.20
N LEU A 136 15.52 -1.27 -0.44
CA LEU A 136 14.24 -1.88 -0.06
C LEU A 136 13.40 -1.02 0.91
N TYR A 137 14.08 -0.30 1.79
CA TYR A 137 13.51 0.59 2.80
C TYR A 137 14.21 1.94 2.75
N PRO A 138 13.80 2.86 1.86
CA PRO A 138 14.46 4.13 1.70
C PRO A 138 14.41 4.95 3.00
N ILE A 139 15.53 5.03 3.68
CA ILE A 139 15.70 5.75 4.94
C ILE A 139 15.88 7.26 4.67
N LYS A 140 16.34 7.61 3.47
CA LYS A 140 16.52 9.00 3.06
C LYS A 140 15.23 9.55 2.48
N HIS A 141 14.60 10.47 3.19
CA HIS A 141 13.41 11.19 2.76
C HIS A 141 13.67 12.32 1.74
N ALA A 142 14.84 12.40 1.17
CA ALA A 142 15.14 13.37 0.13
C ALA A 142 15.13 12.68 -1.25
N GLN A 143 13.95 12.41 -1.78
CA GLN A 143 13.80 12.25 -3.22
C GLN A 143 13.81 13.65 -3.83
N GLU A 144 14.94 14.03 -4.43
CA GLU A 144 14.96 15.14 -5.37
C GLU A 144 14.10 14.76 -6.58
N ALA A 145 12.82 15.13 -6.55
CA ALA A 145 11.97 15.03 -7.72
C ALA A 145 12.45 16.09 -8.72
N LYS A 146 13.31 15.71 -9.64
CA LYS A 146 13.64 16.54 -10.82
C LYS A 146 12.44 16.54 -11.74
N LEU A 147 11.56 17.51 -11.55
CA LEU A 147 10.47 17.78 -12.47
C LEU A 147 11.06 18.44 -13.74
N LYS A 148 11.19 17.67 -14.82
CA LYS A 148 11.54 18.25 -16.13
C LYS A 148 10.26 18.76 -16.77
N ILE A 149 10.06 20.07 -16.75
CA ILE A 149 8.92 20.70 -17.41
C ILE A 149 9.37 21.10 -18.81
N GLU A 150 8.91 20.38 -19.81
CA GLU A 150 8.99 20.76 -21.22
C GLU A 150 7.67 21.47 -21.59
N GLY A 151 7.70 22.79 -21.61
CA GLY A 151 6.55 23.59 -21.99
C GLY A 151 7.00 25.00 -22.39
N GLY A 152 7.18 25.21 -23.68
CA GLY A 152 7.31 26.53 -24.26
C GLY A 152 5.93 27.07 -24.60
N GLY A 153 5.39 27.96 -23.77
CA GLY A 153 4.19 28.72 -24.06
C GLY A 153 4.16 29.96 -23.17
N ASP A 154 3.68 31.07 -23.70
CA ASP A 154 3.69 32.44 -23.16
C ASP A 154 2.96 32.64 -21.81
N ASN A 155 2.41 31.58 -21.21
CA ASN A 155 1.80 31.56 -19.88
C ASN A 155 2.71 30.78 -18.91
N GLY A 156 3.54 31.52 -18.16
CA GLY A 156 4.42 30.96 -17.14
C GLY A 156 3.65 30.17 -16.10
N ILE A 157 4.18 28.98 -15.76
CA ILE A 157 3.64 28.16 -14.67
C ILE A 157 4.18 28.71 -13.35
N ILE A 158 3.31 29.15 -12.44
CA ILE A 158 3.67 29.64 -11.12
C ILE A 158 3.63 28.47 -10.14
N PHE A 159 4.79 28.13 -9.56
CA PHE A 159 4.90 27.15 -8.49
C PHE A 159 4.88 27.82 -7.14
N ASN A 160 3.91 27.53 -6.30
CA ASN A 160 3.93 27.87 -4.89
C ASN A 160 4.58 26.73 -4.09
N ILE A 161 5.86 26.90 -3.72
CA ILE A 161 6.56 25.95 -2.86
C ILE A 161 6.27 26.35 -1.40
N ILE A 162 5.43 25.57 -0.72
CA ILE A 162 5.22 25.71 0.72
C ILE A 162 6.29 24.88 1.42
N VAL A 163 7.31 25.55 1.94
CA VAL A 163 8.33 24.92 2.79
C VAL A 163 7.78 24.92 4.22
N PRO A 164 7.56 23.74 4.85
CA PRO A 164 7.19 23.71 6.25
C PRO A 164 8.33 24.30 7.10
N GLN A 165 8.07 25.39 7.81
CA GLN A 165 9.02 25.94 8.78
C GLN A 165 9.09 24.99 9.96
N LYS A 166 10.31 24.55 10.29
CA LYS A 166 10.61 23.85 11.54
C LYS A 166 10.33 24.84 12.68
N GLU A 167 9.34 24.54 13.51
CA GLU A 167 9.15 25.27 14.76
C GLU A 167 10.41 25.07 15.61
N ASN A 168 11.21 26.13 15.74
CA ASN A 168 12.27 26.18 16.74
C ASN A 168 11.59 26.38 18.10
N ASN A 169 11.40 25.29 18.82
CA ASN A 169 11.14 25.38 20.26
C ASN A 169 12.42 25.92 20.91
N GLY A 170 12.43 27.24 21.13
CA GLY A 170 13.47 27.90 21.92
C GLY A 170 13.46 27.39 23.35
N GLU A 171 14.48 26.65 23.72
CA GLU A 171 14.84 26.43 25.12
C GLU A 171 15.38 27.77 25.65
N GLU A 172 14.59 28.45 26.46
CA GLU A 172 15.05 29.54 27.31
C GLU A 172 15.93 28.97 28.41
N GLU A 173 17.25 29.09 28.24
CA GLU A 173 18.19 28.93 29.34
C GLU A 173 17.99 30.11 30.33
N ARG A 174 17.37 29.81 31.47
CA ARG A 174 17.38 30.69 32.62
C ARG A 174 18.74 30.59 33.32
N HIS A 175 19.58 31.58 33.10
CA HIS A 175 20.69 31.87 33.99
C HIS A 175 20.12 32.49 35.27
N GLU A 176 20.21 31.77 36.37
CA GLU A 176 20.14 32.36 37.74
C GLU A 176 21.53 32.75 38.17
N SER A 177 21.63 34.00 38.59
CA SER A 177 22.75 34.65 39.26
C SER A 177 22.76 34.34 40.77
#